data_2aa3cef6f5db1e6646fbc3908b624110
#
_entry.id   2aa3cef6f5db1e6646fbc3908b624110
#
_cell.length_a   1.000
_cell.length_b   1.000
_cell.length_c   1.000
_cell.angle_alpha   90.00
_cell.angle_beta   90.00
_cell.angle_gamma   90.00
#
_symmetry.space_group_name_H-M   'P 1'
#
loop_
_entity.id
_entity.type
_entity.pdbx_description
1 polymer ?
#
loop_
_entity_poly.entity_id
_entity_poly.type
_entity_poly.pdbx_seq_one_letter_code
_entity_poly.pdbx_strand_id
1 'polypeptide(L)'
;LLQLMDEQCPEYSETARRYLDGPSGYYCNMFVMRKELFQEYAQWLFDLLQEFDKRADMSHYSVEGYRTPGHLAERLTGIFIDYKRKTCPELVVREVPCVLFRKPERNTPLSKPDKAGLVPVVFAANNGFVGPLSVAIKSLLLHASPRRFYDIVVLESAITAQNKSMLSSMVAQYP
;
A
#
# COMPACT_ATOMS: atom_id res chain seq x y z
N LEU A 1 8.12 20.42 -1.05
CA LEU A 1 6.88 19.92 -0.45
C LEU A 1 6.19 21.00 0.37
N LEU A 2 6.85 21.63 1.38
CA LEU A 2 6.23 22.64 2.25
C LEU A 2 5.66 23.81 1.47
N GLN A 3 6.41 24.36 0.51
CA GLN A 3 5.92 25.43 -0.36
C GLN A 3 4.66 24.99 -1.12
N LEU A 4 4.64 23.78 -1.66
CA LEU A 4 3.47 23.24 -2.35
C LEU A 4 2.25 23.14 -1.43
N MET A 5 2.48 22.70 -0.18
CA MET A 5 1.41 22.62 0.82
C MET A 5 0.90 23.99 1.21
N ASP A 6 1.79 24.99 1.35
CA ASP A 6 1.38 26.39 1.64
C ASP A 6 0.46 26.96 0.54
N GLU A 7 0.66 26.55 -0.70
CA GLU A 7 -0.11 26.99 -1.86
C GLU A 7 -1.42 26.22 -2.05
N GLN A 8 -1.41 24.90 -1.85
CA GLN A 8 -2.53 24.01 -2.21
C GLN A 8 -3.45 23.67 -1.02
N CYS A 9 -2.88 23.58 0.18
CA CYS A 9 -3.61 23.21 1.39
C CYS A 9 -3.01 23.91 2.63
N PRO A 10 -3.13 25.26 2.70
CA PRO A 10 -2.49 26.06 3.76
C PRO A 10 -2.94 25.66 5.18
N GLU A 11 -4.12 25.07 5.33
CA GLU A 11 -4.63 24.57 6.60
C GLU A 11 -3.77 23.44 7.19
N TYR A 12 -3.04 22.70 6.35
CA TYR A 12 -2.10 21.65 6.78
C TYR A 12 -0.69 22.18 7.10
N SER A 13 -0.34 23.39 6.68
CA SER A 13 1.05 23.89 6.68
C SER A 13 1.71 23.89 8.06
N GLU A 14 1.02 24.35 9.10
CA GLU A 14 1.54 24.32 10.48
C GLU A 14 1.78 22.89 10.95
N THR A 15 0.83 22.00 10.69
CA THR A 15 0.93 20.58 11.04
C THR A 15 2.09 19.90 10.30
N ALA A 16 2.25 20.22 9.00
CA ALA A 16 3.30 19.68 8.17
C ALA A 16 4.70 20.06 8.70
N ARG A 17 4.93 21.33 9.03
CA ARG A 17 6.21 21.79 9.59
C ARG A 17 6.50 21.08 10.89
N ARG A 18 5.56 21.07 11.82
CA ARG A 18 5.73 20.39 13.11
C ARG A 18 6.01 18.90 12.95
N TYR A 19 5.29 18.20 12.05
CA TYR A 19 5.46 16.77 11.82
C TYR A 19 6.82 16.45 11.20
N LEU A 20 7.27 17.25 10.23
CA LEU A 20 8.54 17.02 9.53
C LEU A 20 9.76 17.35 10.40
N ASP A 21 9.63 18.29 11.33
CA ASP A 21 10.68 18.64 12.32
C ASP A 21 10.67 17.67 13.51
N GLY A 22 9.66 16.82 13.61
CA GLY A 22 9.52 15.88 14.72
C GLY A 22 10.48 14.67 14.61
N PRO A 23 10.77 14.02 15.76
CA PRO A 23 11.71 12.89 15.83
C PRO A 23 11.13 11.56 15.33
N SER A 24 9.85 11.48 15.08
CA SER A 24 9.13 10.26 14.71
C SER A 24 8.19 10.47 13.53
N GLY A 25 7.83 9.38 12.85
CA GLY A 25 6.89 9.42 11.75
C GLY A 25 6.32 8.03 11.44
N TYR A 26 5.22 8.01 10.70
CA TYR A 26 4.65 6.78 10.17
C TYR A 26 5.33 6.44 8.84
N TYR A 27 5.83 5.23 8.74
CA TYR A 27 6.52 4.72 7.56
C TYR A 27 5.75 3.53 6.97
N CYS A 28 6.06 3.22 5.71
CA CYS A 28 5.53 2.07 4.98
C CYS A 28 4.05 2.15 4.56
N ASN A 29 3.38 3.28 4.65
CA ASN A 29 1.99 3.47 4.19
C ASN A 29 1.03 2.34 4.63
N MET A 30 1.22 1.79 5.83
CA MET A 30 0.38 0.72 6.38
C MET A 30 -0.66 1.31 7.32
N PHE A 31 -1.91 1.28 6.89
CA PHE A 31 -3.03 1.79 7.67
C PHE A 31 -4.33 1.08 7.33
N VAL A 32 -5.30 1.17 8.24
CA VAL A 32 -6.69 0.80 8.01
C VAL A 32 -7.53 2.03 8.35
N MET A 33 -8.30 2.51 7.39
CA MET A 33 -9.17 3.69 7.54
C MET A 33 -10.62 3.34 7.20
N ARG A 34 -11.57 4.07 7.79
CA ARG A 34 -12.96 4.06 7.30
C ARG A 34 -12.99 4.59 5.87
N LYS A 35 -13.93 4.10 5.07
CA LYS A 35 -14.04 4.40 3.64
C LYS A 35 -14.04 5.91 3.35
N GLU A 36 -14.82 6.65 4.09
CA GLU A 36 -15.00 8.10 3.90
C GLU A 36 -13.69 8.84 4.17
N LEU A 37 -13.01 8.49 5.27
CA LEU A 37 -11.72 9.07 5.62
C LEU A 37 -10.64 8.69 4.60
N PHE A 38 -10.67 7.45 4.10
CA PHE A 38 -9.75 7.00 3.07
C PHE A 38 -9.96 7.74 1.74
N GLN A 39 -11.20 7.98 1.35
CA GLN A 39 -11.50 8.74 0.13
C GLN A 39 -10.99 10.18 0.23
N GLU A 40 -11.21 10.84 1.36
CA GLU A 40 -10.69 12.18 1.62
C GLU A 40 -9.15 12.19 1.59
N TYR A 41 -8.53 11.25 2.30
CA TYR A 41 -7.07 11.08 2.31
C TYR A 41 -6.50 10.84 0.91
N ALA A 42 -7.09 9.93 0.15
CA ALA A 42 -6.61 9.57 -1.17
C ALA A 42 -6.71 10.75 -2.15
N GLN A 43 -7.83 11.47 -2.13
CA GLN A 43 -7.99 12.66 -2.98
C GLN A 43 -6.92 13.70 -2.64
N TRP A 44 -6.81 14.08 -1.37
CA TRP A 44 -5.83 15.06 -0.91
C TRP A 44 -4.38 14.64 -1.23
N LEU A 45 -4.03 13.36 -1.00
CA LEU A 45 -2.70 12.83 -1.26
C LEU A 45 -2.35 12.91 -2.75
N PHE A 46 -3.26 12.43 -3.61
CA PHE A 46 -2.97 12.37 -5.04
C PHE A 46 -2.99 13.74 -5.70
N ASP A 47 -3.79 14.67 -5.25
CA ASP A 47 -3.76 16.06 -5.73
C ASP A 47 -2.38 16.68 -5.45
N LEU A 48 -1.84 16.50 -4.24
CA LEU A 48 -0.51 16.98 -3.88
C LEU A 48 0.61 16.29 -4.67
N LEU A 49 0.54 14.96 -4.82
CA LEU A 49 1.58 14.21 -5.53
C LEU A 49 1.57 14.52 -7.03
N GLN A 50 0.40 14.69 -7.64
CA GLN A 50 0.29 15.10 -9.04
C GLN A 50 0.87 16.50 -9.27
N GLU A 51 0.60 17.42 -8.37
CA GLU A 51 1.15 18.76 -8.47
C GLU A 51 2.66 18.80 -8.21
N PHE A 52 3.14 17.96 -7.29
CA PHE A 52 4.58 17.77 -7.07
C PHE A 52 5.25 17.22 -8.34
N ASP A 53 4.67 16.21 -8.96
CA ASP A 53 5.22 15.58 -10.18
C ASP A 53 5.32 16.57 -11.36
N LYS A 54 4.36 17.48 -11.49
CA LYS A 54 4.41 18.54 -12.51
C LYS A 54 5.53 19.56 -12.30
N ARG A 55 5.93 19.81 -11.04
CA ARG A 55 6.88 20.86 -10.67
C ARG A 55 8.29 20.34 -10.41
N ALA A 56 8.40 19.06 -10.05
CA ALA A 56 9.68 18.46 -9.71
C ALA A 56 10.47 18.08 -10.97
N ASP A 57 11.60 18.72 -11.18
CA ASP A 57 12.57 18.25 -12.17
C ASP A 57 13.37 17.09 -11.59
N MET A 58 12.98 15.88 -11.97
CA MET A 58 13.66 14.64 -11.55
C MET A 58 14.62 14.10 -12.62
N SER A 59 14.91 14.85 -13.67
CA SER A 59 15.76 14.43 -14.80
C SER A 59 17.18 13.98 -14.39
N HIS A 60 17.68 14.51 -13.27
CA HIS A 60 18.99 14.20 -12.73
C HIS A 60 18.98 13.22 -11.54
N TYR A 61 17.82 12.67 -11.22
CA TYR A 61 17.71 11.76 -10.08
C TYR A 61 18.21 10.35 -10.46
N SER A 62 18.80 9.67 -9.47
CA SER A 62 19.10 8.25 -9.60
C SER A 62 17.82 7.42 -9.69
N VAL A 63 17.94 6.14 -10.06
CA VAL A 63 16.80 5.21 -10.08
C VAL A 63 16.06 5.19 -8.74
N GLU A 64 16.77 5.34 -7.63
CA GLU A 64 16.19 5.45 -6.29
C GLU A 64 15.48 6.79 -6.09
N GLY A 65 15.98 7.86 -6.67
CA GLY A 65 15.38 9.19 -6.64
C GLY A 65 14.00 9.25 -7.30
N TYR A 66 13.73 8.41 -8.29
CA TYR A 66 12.37 8.27 -8.88
C TYR A 66 11.32 7.77 -7.89
N ARG A 67 11.74 7.24 -6.73
CA ARG A 67 10.84 6.85 -5.64
C ARG A 67 10.47 8.01 -4.71
N THR A 68 10.96 9.22 -4.96
CA THR A 68 10.67 10.40 -4.15
C THR A 68 9.17 10.61 -3.90
N PRO A 69 8.25 10.50 -4.89
CA PRO A 69 6.82 10.60 -4.62
C PRO A 69 6.31 9.56 -3.61
N GLY A 70 6.84 8.33 -3.64
CA GLY A 70 6.51 7.29 -2.66
C GLY A 70 6.96 7.64 -1.23
N HIS A 71 8.18 8.18 -1.08
CA HIS A 71 8.67 8.64 0.22
C HIS A 71 7.90 9.88 0.73
N LEU A 72 7.50 10.76 -0.18
CA LEU A 72 6.62 11.88 0.18
C LEU A 72 5.25 11.39 0.65
N ALA A 73 4.67 10.38 -0.01
CA ALA A 73 3.40 9.79 0.39
C ALA A 73 3.43 9.27 1.84
N GLU A 74 4.54 8.63 2.25
CA GLU A 74 4.70 8.19 3.65
C GLU A 74 4.67 9.35 4.65
N ARG A 75 5.34 10.46 4.33
CA ARG A 75 5.32 11.67 5.16
C ARG A 75 3.95 12.32 5.17
N LEU A 76 3.31 12.43 4.02
CA LEU A 76 1.99 13.00 3.86
C LEU A 76 0.92 12.21 4.64
N THR A 77 1.02 10.88 4.69
CA THR A 77 0.14 10.05 5.52
C THR A 77 0.16 10.49 6.98
N GLY A 78 1.36 10.69 7.55
CA GLY A 78 1.50 11.13 8.93
C GLY A 78 0.98 12.54 9.16
N ILE A 79 1.24 13.46 8.23
CA ILE A 79 0.74 14.84 8.29
C ILE A 79 -0.80 14.85 8.28
N PHE A 80 -1.41 14.06 7.39
CA PHE A 80 -2.87 13.93 7.31
C PHE A 80 -3.47 13.43 8.63
N ILE A 81 -2.91 12.36 9.19
CA ILE A 81 -3.38 11.79 10.46
C ILE A 81 -3.25 12.80 11.61
N ASP A 82 -2.11 13.49 11.70
CA ASP A 82 -1.88 14.50 12.74
C ASP A 82 -2.84 15.69 12.62
N TYR A 83 -3.09 16.14 11.39
CA TYR A 83 -4.08 17.18 11.14
C TYR A 83 -5.50 16.73 11.54
N LYS A 84 -5.89 15.52 11.17
CA LYS A 84 -7.19 14.97 11.52
C LYS A 84 -7.37 14.76 13.04
N ARG A 85 -6.34 14.34 13.75
CA ARG A 85 -6.36 14.26 15.22
C ARG A 85 -6.63 15.64 15.86
N LYS A 86 -6.11 16.71 15.26
CA LYS A 86 -6.28 18.08 15.76
C LYS A 86 -7.67 18.66 15.44
N THR A 87 -8.21 18.32 14.26
CA THR A 87 -9.43 18.95 13.72
C THR A 87 -10.71 18.13 13.90
N CYS A 88 -10.58 16.82 14.18
CA CYS A 88 -11.69 15.88 14.36
C CYS A 88 -11.56 15.19 15.73
N PRO A 89 -12.03 15.80 16.82
CA PRO A 89 -11.89 15.27 18.18
C PRO A 89 -12.50 13.87 18.37
N GLU A 90 -13.51 13.51 17.56
CA GLU A 90 -14.18 12.21 17.57
C GLU A 90 -13.38 11.11 16.85
N LEU A 91 -12.29 11.47 16.16
CA LEU A 91 -11.47 10.50 15.45
C LEU A 91 -10.58 9.73 16.41
N VAL A 92 -10.85 8.45 16.55
CA VAL A 92 -9.99 7.54 17.33
C VAL A 92 -8.93 6.94 16.41
N VAL A 93 -7.67 7.29 16.65
CA VAL A 93 -6.50 6.70 15.97
C VAL A 93 -5.80 5.75 16.94
N ARG A 94 -5.57 4.51 16.51
CA ARG A 94 -4.84 3.50 17.26
C ARG A 94 -3.59 3.09 16.51
N GLU A 95 -2.49 3.04 17.20
CA GLU A 95 -1.25 2.49 16.69
C GLU A 95 -1.17 1.03 17.11
N VAL A 96 -0.81 0.18 16.17
CA VAL A 96 -0.62 -1.25 16.41
C VAL A 96 0.81 -1.64 16.11
N PRO A 97 1.39 -2.61 16.84
CA PRO A 97 2.72 -3.10 16.56
C PRO A 97 2.84 -3.64 15.13
N CYS A 98 3.89 -3.24 14.43
CA CYS A 98 4.25 -3.85 13.16
C CYS A 98 5.07 -5.11 13.45
N VAL A 99 4.66 -6.24 12.90
CA VAL A 99 5.35 -7.53 13.06
C VAL A 99 6.03 -7.89 11.75
N LEU A 100 7.34 -8.05 11.79
CA LEU A 100 8.14 -8.50 10.66
C LEU A 100 8.49 -9.98 10.86
N PHE A 101 7.91 -10.85 10.03
CA PHE A 101 8.22 -12.27 10.06
C PHE A 101 9.54 -12.54 9.32
N ARG A 102 10.59 -12.88 10.05
CA ARG A 102 11.89 -13.23 9.46
C ARG A 102 11.95 -14.66 8.91
N LYS A 103 11.21 -15.57 9.55
CA LYS A 103 11.10 -16.97 9.15
C LYS A 103 9.67 -17.44 9.43
N PRO A 104 8.77 -17.39 8.44
CA PRO A 104 7.44 -17.96 8.61
C PRO A 104 7.56 -19.48 8.80
N GLU A 105 6.91 -20.02 9.82
CA GLU A 105 6.80 -21.44 10.01
C GLU A 105 5.92 -22.05 8.91
N ARG A 106 6.34 -23.19 8.37
CA ARG A 106 5.52 -23.94 7.43
C ARG A 106 4.43 -24.65 8.21
N ASN A 107 3.19 -24.31 7.93
CA ASN A 107 2.06 -25.05 8.49
C ASN A 107 1.91 -26.41 7.81
N THR A 108 1.61 -27.43 8.58
CA THR A 108 1.28 -28.76 8.05
C THR A 108 -0.07 -28.67 7.32
N PRO A 109 -0.19 -29.18 6.10
CA PRO A 109 -1.45 -29.21 5.38
C PRO A 109 -2.53 -29.92 6.18
N LEU A 110 -3.69 -29.30 6.31
CA LEU A 110 -4.88 -29.95 6.84
C LEU A 110 -5.74 -30.48 5.70
N SER A 111 -6.45 -31.56 5.97
CA SER A 111 -7.47 -32.08 5.03
C SER A 111 -8.61 -31.07 4.90
N LYS A 112 -8.84 -30.57 3.73
CA LYS A 112 -9.90 -29.63 3.29
C LYS A 112 -10.14 -28.42 4.21
N PRO A 113 -9.85 -27.22 3.73
CA PRO A 113 -10.13 -25.99 4.48
C PRO A 113 -11.65 -25.81 4.60
N ASP A 114 -12.08 -25.39 5.78
CA ASP A 114 -13.46 -24.98 6.02
C ASP A 114 -13.76 -23.70 5.22
N LYS A 115 -14.95 -23.62 4.61
CA LYS A 115 -15.42 -22.42 3.90
C LYS A 115 -15.43 -21.16 4.77
N ALA A 116 -15.52 -21.30 6.08
CA ALA A 116 -15.40 -20.20 7.04
C ALA A 116 -13.99 -19.57 7.05
N GLY A 117 -12.99 -20.23 6.46
CA GLY A 117 -11.61 -19.73 6.34
C GLY A 117 -11.27 -19.03 5.03
N LEU A 118 -12.26 -18.59 4.23
CA LEU A 118 -12.02 -17.89 2.96
C LEU A 118 -11.31 -16.57 3.17
N VAL A 119 -10.16 -16.38 2.51
CA VAL A 119 -9.38 -15.14 2.50
C VAL A 119 -9.35 -14.61 1.07
N PRO A 120 -10.11 -13.57 0.76
CA PRO A 120 -10.01 -12.90 -0.53
C PRO A 120 -8.71 -12.09 -0.60
N VAL A 121 -7.93 -12.29 -1.65
CA VAL A 121 -6.71 -11.52 -1.91
C VAL A 121 -6.83 -10.89 -3.29
N VAL A 122 -6.71 -9.58 -3.35
CA VAL A 122 -6.82 -8.83 -4.60
C VAL A 122 -5.46 -8.24 -4.96
N PHE A 123 -5.01 -8.53 -6.17
CA PHE A 123 -3.85 -7.88 -6.79
C PHE A 123 -4.32 -6.98 -7.93
N ALA A 124 -3.53 -5.94 -8.23
CA ALA A 124 -3.71 -5.14 -9.44
C ALA A 124 -2.40 -5.13 -10.24
N ALA A 125 -2.46 -5.42 -11.54
CA ALA A 125 -1.28 -5.43 -12.37
C ALA A 125 -1.61 -5.20 -13.86
N ASN A 126 -0.64 -4.66 -14.59
CA ASN A 126 -0.61 -4.70 -16.05
C ASN A 126 0.40 -5.74 -16.54
N ASN A 127 0.50 -5.89 -17.87
CA ASN A 127 1.38 -6.90 -18.45
C ASN A 127 2.87 -6.71 -18.08
N GLY A 128 3.35 -5.48 -17.87
CA GLY A 128 4.72 -5.19 -17.46
C GLY A 128 5.05 -5.64 -16.03
N PHE A 129 4.03 -5.79 -15.18
CA PHE A 129 4.17 -6.20 -13.78
C PHE A 129 3.87 -7.69 -13.52
N VAL A 130 3.70 -8.50 -14.58
CA VAL A 130 3.42 -9.94 -14.43
C VAL A 130 4.55 -10.67 -13.70
N GLY A 131 5.80 -10.30 -13.93
CA GLY A 131 6.94 -10.87 -13.20
C GLY A 131 6.84 -10.64 -11.68
N PRO A 132 6.82 -9.38 -11.21
CA PRO A 132 6.58 -9.07 -9.79
C PRO A 132 5.31 -9.70 -9.21
N LEU A 133 4.20 -9.69 -9.96
CA LEU A 133 2.95 -10.33 -9.56
C LEU A 133 3.12 -11.84 -9.34
N SER A 134 3.80 -12.54 -10.23
CA SER A 134 4.04 -13.96 -10.11
C SER A 134 4.87 -14.31 -8.86
N VAL A 135 5.86 -13.48 -8.53
CA VAL A 135 6.65 -13.61 -7.28
C VAL A 135 5.76 -13.39 -6.06
N ALA A 136 4.91 -12.37 -6.07
CA ALA A 136 4.00 -12.07 -4.96
C ALA A 136 3.00 -13.21 -4.73
N ILE A 137 2.35 -13.71 -5.80
CA ILE A 137 1.42 -14.83 -5.71
C ILE A 137 2.16 -16.10 -5.23
N LYS A 138 3.32 -16.40 -5.78
CA LYS A 138 4.10 -17.56 -5.35
C LYS A 138 4.52 -17.47 -3.90
N SER A 139 4.95 -16.31 -3.44
CA SER A 139 5.27 -16.05 -2.03
C SER A 139 4.05 -16.27 -1.14
N LEU A 140 2.89 -15.75 -1.52
CA LEU A 140 1.63 -16.00 -0.82
C LEU A 140 1.36 -17.52 -0.71
N LEU A 141 1.40 -18.23 -1.82
CA LEU A 141 1.09 -19.66 -1.86
C LEU A 141 2.07 -20.51 -1.03
N LEU A 142 3.36 -20.16 -1.03
CA LEU A 142 4.37 -20.85 -0.22
C LEU A 142 4.18 -20.67 1.28
N HIS A 143 3.55 -19.58 1.69
CA HIS A 143 3.35 -19.23 3.10
C HIS A 143 1.86 -19.26 3.50
N ALA A 144 1.00 -19.68 2.58
CA ALA A 144 -0.43 -19.80 2.82
C ALA A 144 -0.72 -20.81 3.93
N SER A 145 -1.64 -20.48 4.82
CA SER A 145 -2.11 -21.42 5.83
C SER A 145 -2.97 -22.50 5.17
N PRO A 146 -2.66 -23.79 5.36
CA PRO A 146 -3.48 -24.87 4.82
C PRO A 146 -4.88 -24.98 5.45
N ARG A 147 -5.14 -24.18 6.49
CA ARG A 147 -6.45 -24.08 7.13
C ARG A 147 -7.37 -23.05 6.48
N ARG A 148 -6.87 -22.31 5.48
CA ARG A 148 -7.61 -21.23 4.85
C ARG A 148 -7.68 -21.42 3.35
N PHE A 149 -8.78 -20.97 2.78
CA PHE A 149 -8.96 -20.88 1.35
C PHE A 149 -8.58 -19.47 0.88
N TYR A 150 -7.72 -19.36 -0.11
CA TYR A 150 -7.30 -18.08 -0.67
C TYR A 150 -7.97 -17.90 -2.03
N ASP A 151 -8.88 -16.93 -2.11
CA ASP A 151 -9.52 -16.54 -3.37
C ASP A 151 -8.69 -15.40 -3.98
N ILE A 152 -7.88 -15.73 -4.98
CA ILE A 152 -6.94 -14.78 -5.57
C ILE A 152 -7.57 -14.15 -6.80
N VAL A 153 -7.87 -12.85 -6.71
CA VAL A 153 -8.42 -12.04 -7.80
C VAL A 153 -7.34 -11.09 -8.31
N VAL A 154 -7.14 -11.05 -9.63
CA VAL A 154 -6.24 -10.09 -10.27
C VAL A 154 -7.05 -9.09 -11.07
N LEU A 155 -7.06 -7.83 -10.63
CA LEU A 155 -7.55 -6.70 -11.41
C LEU A 155 -6.49 -6.38 -12.45
N GLU A 156 -6.77 -6.69 -13.71
CA GLU A 156 -5.79 -6.68 -14.76
C GLU A 156 -6.02 -5.57 -15.80
N SER A 157 -4.92 -5.06 -16.36
CA SER A 157 -4.94 -4.20 -17.52
C SER A 157 -3.98 -4.74 -18.58
N ALA A 158 -4.54 -5.21 -19.70
CA ALA A 158 -3.80 -5.70 -20.88
C ALA A 158 -2.79 -6.82 -20.60
N ILE A 159 -3.05 -7.70 -19.62
CA ILE A 159 -2.25 -8.93 -19.44
C ILE A 159 -2.53 -9.88 -20.61
N THR A 160 -1.48 -10.33 -21.29
CA THR A 160 -1.59 -11.24 -22.43
C THR A 160 -2.18 -12.60 -22.02
N ALA A 161 -2.84 -13.28 -22.98
CA ALA A 161 -3.39 -14.61 -22.73
C ALA A 161 -2.31 -15.62 -22.28
N GLN A 162 -1.09 -15.52 -22.84
CA GLN A 162 0.05 -16.34 -22.44
C GLN A 162 0.42 -16.13 -20.96
N ASN A 163 0.50 -14.87 -20.52
CA ASN A 163 0.82 -14.54 -19.13
C ASN A 163 -0.30 -14.93 -18.16
N LYS A 164 -1.58 -14.80 -18.56
CA LYS A 164 -2.71 -15.33 -17.80
C LYS A 164 -2.63 -16.84 -17.60
N SER A 165 -2.33 -17.58 -18.68
CA SER A 165 -2.16 -19.02 -18.63
C SER A 165 -1.00 -19.44 -17.71
N MET A 166 0.13 -18.73 -17.78
CA MET A 166 1.27 -18.95 -16.89
C MET A 166 0.91 -18.74 -15.43
N LEU A 167 0.24 -17.64 -15.08
CA LEU A 167 -0.20 -17.37 -13.71
C LEU A 167 -1.17 -18.43 -13.20
N SER A 168 -2.16 -18.82 -14.01
CA SER A 168 -3.11 -19.87 -13.67
C SER A 168 -2.45 -21.23 -13.46
N SER A 169 -1.49 -21.61 -14.32
CA SER A 169 -0.74 -22.84 -14.18
C SER A 169 0.12 -22.87 -12.93
N MET A 170 0.69 -21.73 -12.56
CA MET A 170 1.45 -21.61 -11.32
C MET A 170 0.58 -21.82 -10.08
N VAL A 171 -0.61 -21.22 -10.04
CA VAL A 171 -1.56 -21.38 -8.93
C VAL A 171 -2.06 -22.82 -8.83
N ALA A 172 -2.35 -23.49 -9.96
CA ALA A 172 -2.84 -24.86 -10.01
C ALA A 172 -1.86 -25.91 -9.44
N GLN A 173 -0.59 -25.56 -9.23
CA GLN A 173 0.40 -26.44 -8.60
C GLN A 173 0.27 -26.52 -7.06
N TYR A 174 -0.58 -25.66 -6.49
CA TYR A 174 -0.80 -25.59 -5.04
C TYR A 174 -2.23 -26.05 -4.74
N PRO A 175 -2.40 -27.05 -3.88
CA PRO A 175 -3.71 -27.62 -3.55
C PRO A 175 -4.60 -26.66 -2.74
#